data_e9a7bf7ef6951fc36f85e3ef412f71c9
#
_entry.id   e9a7bf7ef6951fc36f85e3ef412f71c9
#
_cell.length_a   1.000
_cell.length_b   1.000
_cell.length_c   1.000
_cell.angle_alpha   90.00
_cell.angle_beta   90.00
_cell.angle_gamma   90.00
#
_symmetry.space_group_name_H-M   'P 1'
#
loop_
_entity.id
_entity.type
_entity.pdbx_description
1 polymer ?
#
loop_
_entity_poly.entity_id
_entity_poly.type
_entity_poly.pdbx_seq_one_letter_code
_entity_poly.pdbx_strand_id
1 'polypeptide(L)'
;NEQTAVNNYYQKVLDGLLPATVNAKAQQEFDAFVEKLTAVGVDVTVVDDTLNPDTPDSIFPNNWISFHENGDVALYPMFAENRRGERREDLLDVLEDKGFVIHNIVDYTAAEEDGFFLEGTGSLLLDRVNSKAYCALSPRADEELCIEFCEDFDYAPVIFEAFQTVDSERKLIYHTNVMMCLGETFAVICSDCIDDKKERKMVLDNLKENGKEIILITEAQVNNFAGNMLEVRGANDKRYLVMSAAAHKSLTPKQMEQL
;
A
#
# COMPACT_ATOMS: atom_id res chain seq x y z
N ASN A 1 -1.29 14.23 9.26
CA ASN A 1 -0.78 15.06 8.15
C ASN A 1 -1.94 15.78 7.46
N GLU A 2 -1.98 17.10 7.53
CA GLU A 2 -3.09 17.89 6.97
C GLU A 2 -3.15 17.82 5.44
N GLN A 3 -2.02 17.72 4.75
CA GLN A 3 -1.98 17.62 3.29
C GLN A 3 -2.52 16.28 2.77
N THR A 4 -2.38 15.21 3.51
CA THR A 4 -2.90 13.89 3.16
C THR A 4 -4.34 13.67 3.62
N ALA A 5 -4.77 14.35 4.69
CA ALA A 5 -6.12 14.22 5.25
C ALA A 5 -7.24 14.69 4.31
N VAL A 6 -6.94 15.48 3.27
CA VAL A 6 -7.92 15.99 2.31
C VAL A 6 -8.65 14.88 1.55
N ASN A 7 -8.04 13.73 1.36
CA ASN A 7 -8.63 12.58 0.71
C ASN A 7 -8.41 11.25 1.47
N ASN A 8 -7.58 11.26 2.52
CA ASN A 8 -7.42 10.14 3.45
C ASN A 8 -8.34 10.32 4.66
N TYR A 9 -9.55 9.79 4.59
CA TYR A 9 -10.58 9.92 5.63
C TYR A 9 -10.28 9.13 6.91
N TYR A 10 -9.22 8.33 6.94
CA TYR A 10 -8.75 7.62 8.13
C TYR A 10 -7.81 8.46 8.98
N GLN A 11 -7.21 9.52 8.43
CA GLN A 11 -6.39 10.47 9.18
C GLN A 11 -7.26 11.51 9.88
N LYS A 12 -7.67 11.21 11.11
CA LYS A 12 -8.43 12.14 11.96
C LYS A 12 -7.49 12.78 12.97
N VAL A 13 -7.55 14.11 13.05
CA VAL A 13 -6.93 14.85 14.15
C VAL A 13 -7.72 14.52 15.42
N LEU A 14 -7.05 13.92 16.41
CA LEU A 14 -7.66 13.65 17.71
C LEU A 14 -7.47 14.86 18.62
N ASP A 15 -8.57 15.55 18.91
CA ASP A 15 -8.57 16.68 19.81
C ASP A 15 -8.04 16.30 21.20
N GLY A 16 -7.13 17.11 21.73
CA GLY A 16 -6.62 17.00 23.11
C GLY A 16 -5.43 16.05 23.31
N LEU A 17 -4.90 15.42 22.26
CA LEU A 17 -3.65 14.67 22.34
C LEU A 17 -2.44 15.56 21.99
N LEU A 18 -1.43 15.55 22.85
CA LEU A 18 -0.16 16.22 22.56
C LEU A 18 0.60 15.43 21.47
N PRO A 19 1.15 16.10 20.43
CA PRO A 19 1.92 15.44 19.36
C PRO A 19 3.04 14.52 19.89
N ALA A 20 3.75 14.93 20.93
CA ALA A 20 4.79 14.11 21.58
C ALA A 20 4.25 12.79 22.15
N THR A 21 3.01 12.79 22.68
CA THR A 21 2.38 11.57 23.20
C THR A 21 1.99 10.61 22.07
N VAL A 22 1.51 11.16 20.96
CA VAL A 22 1.16 10.38 19.75
C VAL A 22 2.42 9.75 19.19
N ASN A 23 3.49 10.53 19.04
CA ASN A 23 4.78 10.05 18.51
C ASN A 23 5.36 8.93 19.42
N ALA A 24 5.42 9.13 20.72
CA ALA A 24 5.94 8.10 21.66
C ALA A 24 5.16 6.78 21.56
N LYS A 25 3.83 6.84 21.39
CA LYS A 25 3.00 5.64 21.20
C LYS A 25 3.26 4.99 19.83
N ALA A 26 3.37 5.78 18.78
CA ALA A 26 3.67 5.28 17.44
C ALA A 26 5.03 4.57 17.42
N GLN A 27 6.06 5.14 18.04
CA GLN A 27 7.36 4.49 18.18
C GLN A 27 7.26 3.16 18.95
N GLN A 28 6.55 3.13 20.07
CA GLN A 28 6.36 1.92 20.85
C GLN A 28 5.64 0.82 20.03
N GLU A 29 4.62 1.16 19.26
CA GLU A 29 3.92 0.22 18.38
C GLU A 29 4.82 -0.26 17.24
N PHE A 30 5.60 0.64 16.65
CA PHE A 30 6.58 0.33 15.62
C PHE A 30 7.64 -0.66 16.12
N ASP A 31 8.27 -0.38 17.25
CA ASP A 31 9.29 -1.25 17.85
C ASP A 31 8.73 -2.65 18.13
N ALA A 32 7.54 -2.72 18.73
CA ALA A 32 6.86 -3.98 19.00
C ALA A 32 6.49 -4.74 17.71
N PHE A 33 6.23 -4.03 16.62
CA PHE A 33 5.97 -4.63 15.31
C PHE A 33 7.25 -5.20 14.69
N VAL A 34 8.36 -4.45 14.72
CA VAL A 34 9.69 -4.91 14.27
C VAL A 34 10.10 -6.17 15.03
N GLU A 35 9.94 -6.20 16.37
CA GLU A 35 10.22 -7.39 17.18
C GLU A 35 9.43 -8.61 16.72
N LYS A 36 8.14 -8.46 16.42
CA LYS A 36 7.29 -9.56 15.93
C LYS A 36 7.73 -10.08 14.58
N LEU A 37 8.07 -9.20 13.64
CA LEU A 37 8.56 -9.59 12.31
C LEU A 37 9.89 -10.34 12.42
N THR A 38 10.82 -9.80 13.19
CA THR A 38 12.14 -10.42 13.42
C THR A 38 12.01 -11.77 14.11
N ALA A 39 11.10 -11.91 15.09
CA ALA A 39 10.87 -13.17 15.80
C ALA A 39 10.39 -14.31 14.90
N VAL A 40 9.74 -14.01 13.78
CA VAL A 40 9.32 -15.00 12.78
C VAL A 40 10.31 -15.13 11.61
N GLY A 41 11.44 -14.42 11.69
CA GLY A 41 12.56 -14.53 10.74
C GLY A 41 12.40 -13.66 9.49
N VAL A 42 11.59 -12.62 9.54
CA VAL A 42 11.61 -11.58 8.52
C VAL A 42 12.85 -10.73 8.73
N ASP A 43 13.63 -10.50 7.68
CA ASP A 43 14.75 -9.55 7.71
C ASP A 43 14.19 -8.13 7.66
N VAL A 44 14.40 -7.36 8.73
CA VAL A 44 13.87 -6.01 8.88
C VAL A 44 15.03 -5.03 8.95
N THR A 45 15.04 -4.07 8.03
CA THR A 45 15.94 -2.92 8.08
C THR A 45 15.17 -1.73 8.63
N VAL A 46 15.55 -1.28 9.83
CA VAL A 46 15.02 -0.06 10.42
C VAL A 46 15.93 1.10 10.06
N VAL A 47 15.36 2.17 9.56
CA VAL A 47 16.05 3.42 9.25
C VAL A 47 15.38 4.54 10.02
N ASP A 48 16.20 5.30 10.75
CA ASP A 48 15.71 6.46 11.50
C ASP A 48 15.25 7.56 10.54
N ASP A 49 14.13 8.19 10.86
CA ASP A 49 13.63 9.34 10.14
C ASP A 49 14.50 10.59 10.44
N THR A 50 14.44 11.56 9.54
CA THR A 50 15.13 12.83 9.69
C THR A 50 14.21 13.89 10.30
N LEU A 51 14.78 14.83 11.06
CA LEU A 51 14.01 15.95 11.59
C LEU A 51 13.85 17.09 10.57
N ASN A 52 14.57 17.02 9.47
CA ASN A 52 14.57 18.03 8.41
C ASN A 52 14.90 17.38 7.04
N PRO A 53 13.98 17.42 6.09
CA PRO A 53 12.64 18.03 6.19
C PRO A 53 11.71 17.29 7.16
N ASP A 54 10.61 17.95 7.59
CA ASP A 54 9.54 17.30 8.36
C ASP A 54 8.71 16.39 7.43
N THR A 55 8.76 15.10 7.66
CA THR A 55 8.13 14.05 6.83
C THR A 55 7.19 13.18 7.66
N PRO A 56 6.00 13.70 8.02
CA PRO A 56 5.12 13.07 9.00
C PRO A 56 4.56 11.69 8.60
N ASP A 57 4.65 11.31 7.32
CA ASP A 57 4.18 10.03 6.79
C ASP A 57 5.32 9.13 6.28
N SER A 58 6.59 9.40 6.65
CA SER A 58 7.78 8.64 6.23
C SER A 58 7.76 7.15 6.59
N ILE A 59 6.89 6.76 7.54
CA ILE A 59 6.64 5.35 7.91
C ILE A 59 6.00 4.51 6.79
N PHE A 60 5.60 5.14 5.68
CA PHE A 60 5.00 4.47 4.52
C PHE A 60 5.89 4.57 3.27
N PRO A 61 7.12 4.00 3.28
CA PRO A 61 8.06 4.15 2.16
C PRO A 61 7.53 3.52 0.86
N ASN A 62 6.64 2.55 0.95
CA ASN A 62 6.00 1.91 -0.20
C ASN A 62 5.20 2.86 -1.10
N ASN A 63 4.95 4.10 -0.66
CA ASN A 63 4.25 5.09 -1.49
C ASN A 63 5.19 5.85 -2.43
N TRP A 64 6.48 5.95 -2.11
CA TRP A 64 7.42 6.68 -2.96
C TRP A 64 8.45 5.81 -3.68
N ILE A 65 8.61 4.52 -3.28
CA ILE A 65 9.58 3.59 -3.85
C ILE A 65 9.05 2.17 -3.92
N SER A 66 9.43 1.43 -4.96
CA SER A 66 9.29 -0.02 -5.02
C SER A 66 10.51 -0.68 -5.63
N PHE A 67 10.74 -1.94 -5.22
CA PHE A 67 11.85 -2.77 -5.69
C PHE A 67 11.32 -3.96 -6.47
N HIS A 68 12.01 -4.33 -7.54
CA HIS A 68 11.63 -5.43 -8.43
C HIS A 68 12.74 -6.49 -8.46
N GLU A 69 12.34 -7.74 -8.74
CA GLU A 69 13.23 -8.91 -8.68
C GLU A 69 14.42 -8.81 -9.64
N ASN A 70 14.23 -8.13 -10.77
CA ASN A 70 15.27 -7.89 -11.77
C ASN A 70 16.29 -6.81 -11.36
N GLY A 71 16.14 -6.21 -10.18
CA GLY A 71 16.99 -5.13 -9.68
C GLY A 71 16.57 -3.73 -10.13
N ASP A 72 15.45 -3.60 -10.82
CA ASP A 72 14.89 -2.29 -11.13
C ASP A 72 14.18 -1.70 -9.91
N VAL A 73 14.24 -0.38 -9.79
CA VAL A 73 13.62 0.41 -8.74
C VAL A 73 12.73 1.45 -9.39
N ALA A 74 11.52 1.63 -8.90
CA ALA A 74 10.64 2.71 -9.32
C ALA A 74 10.54 3.79 -8.23
N LEU A 75 10.68 5.06 -8.61
CA LEU A 75 10.40 6.24 -7.79
C LEU A 75 9.11 6.89 -8.25
N TYR A 76 8.23 7.19 -7.30
CA TYR A 76 6.87 7.59 -7.59
C TYR A 76 6.57 9.05 -7.23
N PRO A 77 5.72 9.73 -8.05
CA PRO A 77 5.24 11.08 -7.78
C PRO A 77 4.21 11.07 -6.64
N MET A 78 4.43 11.95 -5.65
CA MET A 78 3.64 12.05 -4.43
C MET A 78 2.67 13.23 -4.51
N PHE A 79 1.40 12.99 -4.20
CA PHE A 79 0.33 14.00 -4.16
C PHE A 79 0.63 15.10 -3.13
N ALA A 80 0.92 14.71 -1.88
CA ALA A 80 1.20 15.64 -0.81
C ALA A 80 2.64 16.16 -0.90
N GLU A 81 2.82 17.48 -1.04
CA GLU A 81 4.14 18.10 -1.20
C GLU A 81 5.08 17.77 -0.05
N ASN A 82 4.60 17.75 1.20
CA ASN A 82 5.42 17.42 2.36
C ASN A 82 5.84 15.94 2.43
N ARG A 83 5.31 15.07 1.57
CA ARG A 83 5.77 13.70 1.42
C ARG A 83 6.88 13.54 0.38
N ARG A 84 7.07 14.52 -0.50
CA ARG A 84 8.14 14.48 -1.51
C ARG A 84 9.53 14.46 -0.88
N GLY A 85 9.68 15.05 0.32
CA GLY A 85 10.90 14.99 1.11
C GLY A 85 11.21 13.62 1.75
N GLU A 86 10.28 12.64 1.67
CA GLU A 86 10.49 11.27 2.14
C GLU A 86 11.44 10.47 1.24
N ARG A 87 11.60 10.88 -0.03
CA ARG A 87 12.52 10.27 -0.98
C ARG A 87 13.97 10.52 -0.56
N ARG A 88 14.61 9.48 -0.06
CA ARG A 88 15.97 9.52 0.47
C ARG A 88 16.88 8.61 -0.34
N GLU A 89 17.81 9.19 -1.10
CA GLU A 89 18.76 8.43 -1.91
C GLU A 89 19.72 7.58 -1.06
N ASP A 90 20.06 8.05 0.16
CA ASP A 90 20.90 7.31 1.10
C ASP A 90 20.31 5.96 1.54
N LEU A 91 18.99 5.76 1.39
CA LEU A 91 18.36 4.45 1.64
C LEU A 91 18.77 3.40 0.62
N LEU A 92 19.05 3.80 -0.60
CA LEU A 92 19.54 2.89 -1.65
C LEU A 92 20.92 2.35 -1.27
N ASP A 93 21.82 3.23 -0.81
CA ASP A 93 23.16 2.84 -0.33
C ASP A 93 23.06 1.84 0.83
N VAL A 94 22.16 2.08 1.80
CA VAL A 94 21.92 1.18 2.93
C VAL A 94 21.46 -0.22 2.46
N LEU A 95 20.63 -0.28 1.43
CA LEU A 95 20.13 -1.55 0.89
C LEU A 95 21.21 -2.27 0.07
N GLU A 96 22.02 -1.56 -0.72
CA GLU A 96 23.14 -2.13 -1.46
C GLU A 96 24.20 -2.71 -0.50
N ASP A 97 24.51 -2.01 0.60
CA ASP A 97 25.40 -2.51 1.67
C ASP A 97 24.88 -3.81 2.32
N LYS A 98 23.57 -4.04 2.26
CA LYS A 98 22.92 -5.28 2.71
C LYS A 98 22.85 -6.38 1.63
N GLY A 99 23.34 -6.10 0.44
CA GLY A 99 23.43 -7.05 -0.66
C GLY A 99 22.27 -6.98 -1.66
N PHE A 100 21.41 -5.97 -1.59
CA PHE A 100 20.49 -5.67 -2.68
C PHE A 100 21.29 -5.16 -3.88
N VAL A 101 20.88 -5.58 -5.08
CA VAL A 101 21.52 -5.14 -6.31
C VAL A 101 20.53 -4.24 -7.04
N ILE A 102 20.92 -2.97 -7.24
CA ILE A 102 20.13 -1.99 -8.00
C ILE A 102 20.76 -1.85 -9.38
N HIS A 103 20.01 -2.22 -10.42
CA HIS A 103 20.47 -2.16 -11.81
C HIS A 103 20.02 -0.90 -12.53
N ASN A 104 18.81 -0.45 -12.24
CA ASN A 104 18.19 0.69 -12.90
C ASN A 104 17.21 1.39 -11.97
N ILE A 105 17.03 2.70 -12.17
CA ILE A 105 16.02 3.49 -11.46
C ILE A 105 15.13 4.15 -12.51
N VAL A 106 13.85 3.81 -12.49
CA VAL A 106 12.81 4.45 -13.29
C VAL A 106 12.15 5.52 -12.41
N ASP A 107 12.26 6.77 -12.83
CA ASP A 107 11.84 7.92 -12.04
C ASP A 107 10.64 8.62 -12.69
N TYR A 108 9.45 8.49 -12.06
CA TYR A 108 8.21 9.13 -12.50
C TYR A 108 7.95 10.48 -11.80
N THR A 109 8.87 10.95 -10.94
CA THR A 109 8.62 12.12 -10.09
C THR A 109 8.43 13.42 -10.85
N ALA A 110 8.91 13.52 -12.10
CA ALA A 110 8.69 14.69 -12.96
C ALA A 110 7.20 14.97 -13.21
N ALA A 111 6.33 13.97 -13.15
CA ALA A 111 4.88 14.13 -13.31
C ALA A 111 4.24 15.02 -12.22
N GLU A 112 4.92 15.24 -11.09
CA GLU A 112 4.49 16.16 -10.05
C GLU A 112 4.35 17.61 -10.53
N GLU A 113 5.16 18.01 -11.52
CA GLU A 113 5.13 19.37 -12.10
C GLU A 113 3.83 19.62 -12.89
N ASP A 114 3.29 18.55 -13.50
CA ASP A 114 2.04 18.57 -14.26
C ASP A 114 0.82 18.21 -13.40
N GLY A 115 1.02 17.88 -12.12
CA GLY A 115 -0.06 17.56 -11.18
C GLY A 115 -0.59 16.13 -11.30
N PHE A 116 0.19 15.19 -11.87
CA PHE A 116 -0.13 13.78 -11.93
C PHE A 116 0.63 12.99 -10.86
N PHE A 117 -0.05 12.02 -10.26
CA PHE A 117 0.47 11.28 -9.11
C PHE A 117 0.21 9.79 -9.23
N LEU A 118 1.15 8.99 -8.73
CA LEU A 118 1.02 7.54 -8.58
C LEU A 118 1.78 7.13 -7.31
N GLU A 119 1.07 6.92 -6.21
CA GLU A 119 1.73 6.66 -4.93
C GLU A 119 2.06 5.17 -4.73
N GLY A 120 3.04 4.68 -5.49
CA GLY A 120 3.69 3.38 -5.37
C GLY A 120 2.74 2.22 -5.10
N THR A 121 3.14 1.32 -4.21
CA THR A 121 2.32 0.15 -3.86
C THR A 121 1.18 0.45 -2.87
N GLY A 122 0.90 1.71 -2.59
CA GLY A 122 -0.39 2.18 -2.06
C GLY A 122 -1.45 2.17 -3.14
N SER A 123 -1.14 2.80 -4.27
CA SER A 123 -1.99 2.91 -5.47
C SER A 123 -1.96 1.64 -6.33
N LEU A 124 -0.80 1.00 -6.47
CA LEU A 124 -0.58 -0.21 -7.27
C LEU A 124 -0.49 -1.46 -6.40
N LEU A 125 -1.42 -2.38 -6.52
CA LEU A 125 -1.26 -3.72 -5.95
C LEU A 125 -0.70 -4.66 -7.01
N LEU A 126 0.54 -5.08 -6.80
CA LEU A 126 1.29 -5.87 -7.77
C LEU A 126 1.11 -7.38 -7.51
N ASP A 127 0.44 -8.07 -8.41
CA ASP A 127 0.50 -9.52 -8.49
C ASP A 127 1.76 -9.92 -9.27
N ARG A 128 2.86 -10.02 -8.55
CA ARG A 128 4.18 -10.29 -9.12
C ARG A 128 4.29 -11.66 -9.78
N VAL A 129 3.47 -12.63 -9.34
CA VAL A 129 3.45 -13.99 -9.90
C VAL A 129 2.79 -14.02 -11.28
N ASN A 130 1.73 -13.23 -11.46
CA ASN A 130 0.93 -13.20 -12.68
C ASN A 130 1.16 -11.94 -13.52
N SER A 131 2.13 -11.10 -13.15
CA SER A 131 2.46 -9.83 -13.82
C SER A 131 1.22 -8.96 -14.06
N LYS A 132 0.41 -8.73 -13.02
CA LYS A 132 -0.75 -7.83 -13.06
C LYS A 132 -0.64 -6.74 -12.01
N ALA A 133 -1.00 -5.51 -12.39
CA ALA A 133 -1.08 -4.37 -11.49
C ALA A 133 -2.54 -3.92 -11.35
N TYR A 134 -3.08 -4.01 -10.14
CA TYR A 134 -4.43 -3.55 -9.82
C TYR A 134 -4.36 -2.11 -9.31
N CYS A 135 -5.07 -1.20 -9.95
CA CYS A 135 -5.05 0.23 -9.65
C CYS A 135 -6.46 0.80 -9.55
N ALA A 136 -6.85 1.25 -8.36
CA ALA A 136 -8.06 2.06 -8.16
C ALA A 136 -7.71 3.53 -8.41
N LEU A 137 -8.34 4.14 -9.43
CA LEU A 137 -8.10 5.52 -9.80
C LEU A 137 -8.52 6.49 -8.70
N SER A 138 -7.68 7.48 -8.46
CA SER A 138 -7.90 8.49 -7.42
C SER A 138 -7.02 9.72 -7.67
N PRO A 139 -7.13 10.79 -6.88
CA PRO A 139 -6.16 11.89 -6.93
C PRO A 139 -4.69 11.48 -6.64
N ARG A 140 -4.44 10.25 -6.19
CA ARG A 140 -3.09 9.69 -5.95
C ARG A 140 -2.74 8.51 -6.86
N ALA A 141 -3.55 8.27 -7.87
CA ALA A 141 -3.40 7.16 -8.81
C ALA A 141 -3.94 7.57 -10.17
N ASP A 142 -3.07 8.15 -10.99
CA ASP A 142 -3.36 8.58 -12.35
C ASP A 142 -3.34 7.38 -13.31
N GLU A 143 -4.24 7.37 -14.30
CA GLU A 143 -4.40 6.27 -15.25
C GLU A 143 -3.22 6.16 -16.20
N GLU A 144 -2.76 7.29 -16.75
CA GLU A 144 -1.67 7.31 -17.74
C GLU A 144 -0.36 6.86 -17.09
N LEU A 145 -0.07 7.34 -15.88
CA LEU A 145 1.10 6.89 -15.12
C LEU A 145 1.03 5.41 -14.73
N CYS A 146 -0.18 4.90 -14.42
CA CYS A 146 -0.36 3.47 -14.16
C CYS A 146 -0.06 2.63 -15.40
N ILE A 147 -0.48 3.09 -16.59
CA ILE A 147 -0.21 2.41 -17.86
C ILE A 147 1.29 2.47 -18.18
N GLU A 148 1.93 3.63 -18.05
CA GLU A 148 3.37 3.82 -18.27
C GLU A 148 4.19 2.89 -17.34
N PHE A 149 3.88 2.85 -16.04
CA PHE A 149 4.49 1.91 -15.12
C PHE A 149 4.32 0.45 -15.58
N CYS A 150 3.13 0.08 -16.03
CA CYS A 150 2.86 -1.29 -16.47
C CYS A 150 3.65 -1.65 -17.75
N GLU A 151 3.87 -0.70 -18.66
CA GLU A 151 4.70 -0.88 -19.85
C GLU A 151 6.18 -1.04 -19.49
N ASP A 152 6.70 -0.22 -18.57
CA ASP A 152 8.10 -0.24 -18.16
C ASP A 152 8.47 -1.49 -17.34
N PHE A 153 7.54 -2.02 -16.56
CA PHE A 153 7.77 -3.15 -15.65
C PHE A 153 7.09 -4.47 -16.06
N ASP A 154 6.60 -4.57 -17.30
CA ASP A 154 5.97 -5.77 -17.88
C ASP A 154 4.75 -6.27 -17.07
N TYR A 155 3.90 -5.36 -16.57
CA TYR A 155 2.64 -5.68 -15.93
C TYR A 155 1.45 -5.47 -16.85
N ALA A 156 0.43 -6.31 -16.75
CA ALA A 156 -0.89 -6.06 -17.34
C ALA A 156 -1.73 -5.20 -16.37
N PRO A 157 -2.18 -3.99 -16.78
CA PRO A 157 -2.97 -3.12 -15.93
C PRO A 157 -4.40 -3.64 -15.74
N VAL A 158 -4.89 -3.58 -14.50
CA VAL A 158 -6.28 -3.81 -14.12
C VAL A 158 -6.76 -2.55 -13.41
N ILE A 159 -7.32 -1.62 -14.17
CA ILE A 159 -7.69 -0.28 -13.75
C ILE A 159 -9.20 -0.22 -13.49
N PHE A 160 -9.60 0.44 -12.40
CA PHE A 160 -11.00 0.56 -11.98
C PHE A 160 -11.19 1.75 -11.03
N GLU A 161 -12.44 2.14 -10.79
CA GLU A 161 -12.78 3.12 -9.76
C GLU A 161 -13.32 2.43 -8.50
N ALA A 162 -12.91 2.91 -7.33
CA ALA A 162 -13.38 2.39 -6.04
C ALA A 162 -13.80 3.53 -5.10
N PHE A 163 -14.90 3.28 -4.38
CA PHE A 163 -15.54 4.27 -3.52
C PHE A 163 -15.76 3.73 -2.12
N GLN A 164 -15.82 4.65 -1.16
CA GLN A 164 -16.21 4.39 0.22
C GLN A 164 -17.29 5.37 0.65
N THR A 165 -18.09 4.99 1.63
CA THR A 165 -19.12 5.87 2.19
C THR A 165 -18.57 6.70 3.33
N VAL A 166 -18.54 8.03 3.15
CA VAL A 166 -18.15 9.01 4.16
C VAL A 166 -19.31 9.99 4.32
N ASP A 167 -19.83 10.13 5.53
CA ASP A 167 -20.96 11.04 5.83
C ASP A 167 -22.16 10.87 4.87
N SER A 168 -22.47 9.61 4.54
CA SER A 168 -23.53 9.20 3.59
C SER A 168 -23.28 9.57 2.12
N GLU A 169 -22.10 10.02 1.76
CA GLU A 169 -21.68 10.26 0.37
C GLU A 169 -20.65 9.23 -0.10
N ARG A 170 -20.70 8.89 -1.38
CA ARG A 170 -19.66 8.06 -2.01
C ARG A 170 -18.46 8.92 -2.36
N LYS A 171 -17.29 8.58 -1.81
CA LYS A 171 -16.02 9.26 -2.04
C LYS A 171 -15.02 8.26 -2.60
N LEU A 172 -14.16 8.69 -3.53
CA LEU A 172 -13.09 7.86 -4.05
C LEU A 172 -12.19 7.33 -2.92
N ILE A 173 -11.81 6.09 -3.03
CA ILE A 173 -10.76 5.49 -2.19
C ILE A 173 -9.42 6.00 -2.72
N TYR A 174 -8.62 6.59 -1.85
CA TYR A 174 -7.38 7.26 -2.25
C TYR A 174 -6.23 6.31 -2.63
N HIS A 175 -6.21 5.10 -2.13
CA HIS A 175 -5.25 4.03 -2.44
C HIS A 175 -5.94 2.68 -2.60
N THR A 176 -5.49 1.89 -3.54
CA THR A 176 -6.01 0.53 -3.80
C THR A 176 -5.84 -0.37 -2.58
N ASN A 177 -4.72 -0.25 -1.85
CA ASN A 177 -4.42 -1.06 -0.67
C ASN A 177 -5.33 -0.77 0.54
N VAL A 178 -6.21 0.21 0.47
CA VAL A 178 -7.25 0.44 1.49
C VAL A 178 -8.34 -0.63 1.43
N MET A 179 -8.73 -1.05 0.21
CA MET A 179 -9.89 -1.90 0.00
C MET A 179 -9.56 -3.33 -0.42
N MET A 180 -8.30 -3.61 -0.77
CA MET A 180 -7.86 -4.95 -1.14
C MET A 180 -6.37 -5.18 -0.83
N CYS A 181 -6.01 -6.46 -0.65
CA CYS A 181 -4.63 -6.90 -0.61
C CYS A 181 -4.46 -8.23 -1.36
N LEU A 182 -3.24 -8.51 -1.76
CA LEU A 182 -2.86 -9.73 -2.50
C LEU A 182 -1.85 -10.53 -1.69
N GLY A 183 -2.16 -11.81 -1.50
CA GLY A 183 -1.16 -12.84 -1.17
C GLY A 183 -0.81 -13.65 -2.42
N GLU A 184 0.10 -14.59 -2.30
CA GLU A 184 0.49 -15.43 -3.44
C GLU A 184 -0.67 -16.29 -3.95
N THR A 185 -1.50 -16.82 -3.05
CA THR A 185 -2.60 -17.74 -3.38
C THR A 185 -4.00 -17.16 -3.17
N PHE A 186 -4.11 -15.99 -2.56
CA PHE A 186 -5.40 -15.39 -2.21
C PHE A 186 -5.44 -13.89 -2.52
N ALA A 187 -6.65 -13.35 -2.54
CA ALA A 187 -6.92 -11.93 -2.57
C ALA A 187 -8.02 -11.59 -1.56
N VAL A 188 -7.80 -10.61 -0.70
CA VAL A 188 -8.85 -10.03 0.12
C VAL A 188 -9.35 -8.77 -0.58
N ILE A 189 -10.65 -8.63 -0.77
CA ILE A 189 -11.22 -7.49 -1.50
C ILE A 189 -12.61 -7.12 -1.00
N CYS A 190 -12.87 -5.83 -0.88
CA CYS A 190 -14.23 -5.29 -0.76
C CYS A 190 -14.77 -4.99 -2.17
N SER A 191 -15.39 -5.97 -2.79
CA SER A 191 -15.96 -5.82 -4.14
C SER A 191 -17.10 -4.80 -4.19
N ASP A 192 -17.76 -4.52 -3.07
CA ASP A 192 -18.82 -3.51 -2.99
C ASP A 192 -18.31 -2.07 -3.00
N CYS A 193 -16.99 -1.88 -2.83
CA CYS A 193 -16.35 -0.58 -3.06
C CYS A 193 -16.25 -0.23 -4.56
N ILE A 194 -16.35 -1.20 -5.47
CA ILE A 194 -16.35 -0.97 -6.92
C ILE A 194 -17.79 -0.82 -7.37
N ASP A 195 -18.27 0.40 -7.61
CA ASP A 195 -19.66 0.70 -7.90
C ASP A 195 -20.08 0.22 -9.30
N ASP A 196 -19.20 0.37 -10.32
CA ASP A 196 -19.47 -0.15 -11.66
C ASP A 196 -19.41 -1.67 -11.69
N LYS A 197 -20.51 -2.28 -12.13
CA LYS A 197 -20.66 -3.74 -12.17
C LYS A 197 -19.73 -4.43 -13.18
N LYS A 198 -19.35 -3.74 -14.25
CA LYS A 198 -18.45 -4.31 -15.28
C LYS A 198 -17.03 -4.31 -14.77
N GLU A 199 -16.58 -3.20 -14.16
CA GLU A 199 -15.27 -3.11 -13.52
C GLU A 199 -15.15 -4.10 -12.36
N ARG A 200 -16.16 -4.18 -11.48
CA ARG A 200 -16.24 -5.17 -10.41
C ARG A 200 -16.07 -6.59 -10.94
N LYS A 201 -16.81 -6.93 -12.00
CA LYS A 201 -16.70 -8.24 -12.64
C LYS A 201 -15.31 -8.45 -13.23
N MET A 202 -14.78 -7.48 -13.94
CA MET A 202 -13.43 -7.51 -14.56
C MET A 202 -12.36 -7.77 -13.49
N VAL A 203 -12.36 -7.04 -12.38
CA VAL A 203 -11.41 -7.23 -11.29
C VAL A 203 -11.51 -8.64 -10.69
N LEU A 204 -12.73 -9.10 -10.36
CA LEU A 204 -12.94 -10.43 -9.79
C LEU A 204 -12.58 -11.56 -10.76
N ASP A 205 -12.85 -11.40 -12.04
CA ASP A 205 -12.49 -12.39 -13.07
C ASP A 205 -10.96 -12.47 -13.21
N ASN A 206 -10.25 -11.34 -13.25
CA ASN A 206 -8.79 -11.32 -13.29
C ASN A 206 -8.17 -12.04 -12.08
N LEU A 207 -8.69 -11.82 -10.87
CA LEU A 207 -8.22 -12.52 -9.67
C LEU A 207 -8.44 -14.04 -9.75
N LYS A 208 -9.62 -14.47 -10.25
CA LYS A 208 -9.95 -15.89 -10.43
C LYS A 208 -9.10 -16.57 -11.50
N GLU A 209 -8.91 -15.91 -12.63
CA GLU A 209 -8.07 -16.42 -13.73
C GLU A 209 -6.64 -16.65 -13.29
N ASN A 210 -6.16 -15.84 -12.34
CA ASN A 210 -4.84 -15.99 -11.71
C ASN A 210 -4.81 -17.07 -10.60
N GLY A 211 -5.90 -17.80 -10.39
CA GLY A 211 -5.98 -18.87 -9.39
C GLY A 211 -6.05 -18.38 -7.95
N LYS A 212 -6.34 -17.09 -7.70
CA LYS A 212 -6.46 -16.57 -6.34
C LYS A 212 -7.75 -17.05 -5.68
N GLU A 213 -7.67 -17.50 -4.43
CA GLU A 213 -8.83 -17.62 -3.58
C GLU A 213 -9.33 -16.23 -3.19
N ILE A 214 -10.58 -15.90 -3.51
CA ILE A 214 -11.12 -14.57 -3.24
C ILE A 214 -11.85 -14.56 -1.90
N ILE A 215 -11.35 -13.74 -0.98
CA ILE A 215 -11.94 -13.52 0.34
C ILE A 215 -12.63 -12.17 0.30
N LEU A 216 -13.96 -12.20 0.25
CA LEU A 216 -14.77 -10.98 0.23
C LEU A 216 -14.88 -10.39 1.63
N ILE A 217 -14.63 -9.09 1.73
CA ILE A 217 -14.84 -8.27 2.93
C ILE A 217 -15.90 -7.20 2.65
N THR A 218 -16.49 -6.67 3.70
CA THR A 218 -17.47 -5.58 3.65
C THR A 218 -16.79 -4.21 3.80
N GLU A 219 -17.50 -3.14 3.41
CA GLU A 219 -17.03 -1.77 3.63
C GLU A 219 -16.84 -1.46 5.14
N ALA A 220 -17.69 -2.05 6.01
CA ALA A 220 -17.49 -1.95 7.46
C ALA A 220 -16.17 -2.60 7.92
N GLN A 221 -15.73 -3.66 7.26
CA GLN A 221 -14.42 -4.28 7.52
C GLN A 221 -13.28 -3.45 6.93
N VAL A 222 -13.47 -2.81 5.77
CA VAL A 222 -12.51 -1.83 5.22
C VAL A 222 -12.29 -0.70 6.22
N ASN A 223 -13.34 -0.18 6.85
CA ASN A 223 -13.23 0.84 7.90
C ASN A 223 -12.48 0.35 9.16
N ASN A 224 -12.27 -0.95 9.29
CA ASN A 224 -11.40 -1.58 10.30
C ASN A 224 -10.06 -2.06 9.71
N PHE A 225 -9.67 -1.55 8.56
CA PHE A 225 -8.41 -1.85 7.85
C PHE A 225 -8.25 -3.30 7.36
N ALA A 226 -9.34 -4.07 7.21
CA ALA A 226 -9.27 -5.45 6.76
C ALA A 226 -8.90 -5.60 5.27
N GLY A 227 -8.93 -4.53 4.49
CA GLY A 227 -8.34 -4.48 3.14
C GLY A 227 -6.83 -4.22 3.14
N ASN A 228 -6.28 -3.65 4.22
CA ASN A 228 -4.89 -3.25 4.30
C ASN A 228 -4.06 -4.30 5.07
N MET A 229 -3.66 -5.34 4.36
CA MET A 229 -2.86 -6.45 4.88
C MET A 229 -1.67 -6.72 3.95
N LEU A 230 -0.64 -7.39 4.47
CA LEU A 230 0.57 -7.70 3.72
C LEU A 230 1.03 -9.12 4.02
N GLU A 231 1.21 -9.95 2.98
CA GLU A 231 1.90 -11.23 3.11
C GLU A 231 3.41 -10.99 3.12
N VAL A 232 4.09 -11.55 4.11
CA VAL A 232 5.54 -11.49 4.24
C VAL A 232 6.14 -12.89 4.39
N ARG A 233 7.40 -13.05 4.00
CA ARG A 233 8.14 -14.30 4.16
C ARG A 233 9.11 -14.19 5.34
N GLY A 234 9.06 -15.19 6.21
CA GLY A 234 9.97 -15.33 7.34
C GLY A 234 10.92 -16.50 7.16
N ALA A 235 11.41 -17.01 8.28
CA ALA A 235 12.34 -18.14 8.28
C ALA A 235 11.77 -19.37 7.57
N ASN A 236 12.64 -20.09 6.82
CA ASN A 236 12.31 -21.29 6.05
C ASN A 236 11.20 -21.05 5.00
N ASP A 237 11.14 -19.86 4.44
CA ASP A 237 10.15 -19.45 3.43
C ASP A 237 8.68 -19.55 3.92
N LYS A 238 8.49 -19.57 5.24
CA LYS A 238 7.16 -19.61 5.82
C LYS A 238 6.49 -18.25 5.64
N ARG A 239 5.25 -18.27 5.15
CA ARG A 239 4.47 -17.06 4.92
C ARG A 239 3.67 -16.66 6.15
N TYR A 240 3.55 -15.39 6.34
CA TYR A 240 2.78 -14.77 7.41
C TYR A 240 1.95 -13.62 6.83
N LEU A 241 0.69 -13.54 7.24
CA LEU A 241 -0.15 -12.41 6.90
C LEU A 241 -0.12 -11.38 8.02
N VAL A 242 0.35 -10.19 7.70
CA VAL A 242 0.43 -9.06 8.62
C VAL A 242 -0.84 -8.24 8.51
N MET A 243 -1.47 -7.95 9.64
CA MET A 243 -2.65 -7.10 9.72
C MET A 243 -2.73 -6.37 11.05
N SER A 244 -3.51 -5.31 11.11
CA SER A 244 -3.79 -4.61 12.37
C SER A 244 -4.69 -5.45 13.29
N ALA A 245 -4.63 -5.18 14.59
CA ALA A 245 -5.53 -5.82 15.56
C ALA A 245 -7.02 -5.47 15.28
N ALA A 246 -7.30 -4.32 14.70
CA ALA A 246 -8.65 -3.92 14.31
C ALA A 246 -9.14 -4.77 13.13
N ALA A 247 -8.30 -4.96 12.10
CA ALA A 247 -8.58 -5.84 10.97
C ALA A 247 -8.90 -7.25 11.45
N HIS A 248 -7.99 -7.86 12.23
CA HIS A 248 -8.17 -9.20 12.77
C HIS A 248 -9.50 -9.38 13.53
N LYS A 249 -9.87 -8.42 14.38
CA LYS A 249 -11.12 -8.47 15.15
C LYS A 249 -12.37 -8.31 14.28
N SER A 250 -12.27 -7.68 13.12
CA SER A 250 -13.39 -7.46 12.20
C SER A 250 -13.69 -8.66 11.30
N LEU A 251 -12.71 -9.55 11.11
CA LEU A 251 -12.85 -10.73 10.26
C LEU A 251 -13.75 -11.78 10.91
N THR A 252 -14.56 -12.43 10.09
CA THR A 252 -15.40 -13.56 10.51
C THR A 252 -14.55 -14.83 10.66
N PRO A 253 -15.00 -15.83 11.46
CA PRO A 253 -14.33 -17.13 11.54
C PRO A 253 -14.08 -17.78 10.18
N LYS A 254 -15.04 -17.68 9.25
CA LYS A 254 -14.89 -18.22 7.90
C LYS A 254 -13.80 -17.53 7.11
N GLN A 255 -13.72 -16.19 7.18
CA GLN A 255 -12.63 -15.43 6.51
C GLN A 255 -11.26 -15.77 7.12
N MET A 256 -11.21 -16.00 8.43
CA MET A 256 -9.96 -16.42 9.12
C MET A 256 -9.51 -17.85 8.74
N GLU A 257 -10.43 -18.74 8.40
CA GLU A 257 -10.09 -20.10 7.90
C GLU A 257 -9.59 -20.08 6.45
N GLN A 258 -9.97 -19.06 5.68
CA GLN A 258 -9.55 -18.90 4.28
C GLN A 258 -8.17 -18.22 4.14
N LEU A 259 -7.72 -17.50 5.18
CA LEU A 259 -6.43 -16.84 5.29
C LEU A 259 -5.38 -17.77 5.90
#